data_f81f8082a67feb54be068ec3ca182a7e
#
_entry.id   f81f8082a67feb54be068ec3ca182a7e
#
_cell.length_a   1.000
_cell.length_b   1.000
_cell.length_c   1.000
_cell.angle_alpha   90.00
_cell.angle_beta   90.00
_cell.angle_gamma   90.00
#
_symmetry.space_group_name_H-M   'P 1'
#
loop_
_entity.id
_entity.type
_entity.pdbx_description
1 polymer ?
#
loop_
_entity_poly.entity_id
_entity_poly.type
_entity_poly.pdbx_seq_one_letter_code
_entity_poly.pdbx_strand_id
1 'polypeptide(L)'
;MEEIIKNLQEVLAVPKFLVEQVPIFPDYLKQAIIEGLYFVPILVVLYFFVELLERFFMKHIKFLITLVKKLGPIFGVFISVIPECGFQVIAGTYYTRKLITRGTLMAFFISCSDDAYPILFLNPSKTDVIIPIIIIKIVVGILAWLFVDSLLIFMKNRTEEPNAVNVDLNENGCCHHKITTLRDLPDWLSHPMTHTVNMLFFTIIALALFYSAVNTYGSAEAVAGLLKIDFPMLQVAGCAVFGLIPNCAASVFLAVAYIKGLICFPALLTGLVTTTGFGLLTVATLNKKHNVDTFFITILLLIIGIAVGCLACNIPIPMVKIFS
;
A
#
# COMPACT_ATOMS: atom_id res chain seq x y z
N MET A 1 5.15 -24.28 4.42
CA MET A 1 5.45 -22.82 4.37
C MET A 1 5.94 -22.31 5.71
N GLU A 2 5.27 -22.62 6.82
CA GLU A 2 5.71 -22.27 8.19
C GLU A 2 7.12 -22.76 8.51
N GLU A 3 7.45 -23.99 8.15
CA GLU A 3 8.76 -24.60 8.40
C GLU A 3 9.90 -23.92 7.60
N ILE A 4 9.62 -23.49 6.36
CA ILE A 4 10.57 -22.74 5.53
C ILE A 4 10.80 -21.35 6.13
N ILE A 5 9.75 -20.67 6.55
CA ILE A 5 9.82 -19.36 7.21
C ILE A 5 10.60 -19.48 8.53
N LYS A 6 10.34 -20.50 9.32
CA LYS A 6 11.05 -20.76 10.57
C LYS A 6 12.53 -21.06 10.36
N ASN A 7 12.88 -21.90 9.38
CA ASN A 7 14.27 -22.21 9.05
C ASN A 7 15.02 -20.99 8.48
N LEU A 8 14.37 -20.16 7.68
CA LEU A 8 14.93 -18.88 7.21
C LEU A 8 15.16 -17.89 8.36
N GLN A 9 14.26 -17.86 9.34
CA GLN A 9 14.42 -17.04 10.54
C GLN A 9 15.55 -17.53 11.44
N GLU A 10 15.79 -18.85 11.53
CA GLU A 10 16.91 -19.41 12.29
C GLU A 10 18.27 -19.15 11.64
N VAL A 11 18.38 -19.23 10.31
CA VAL A 11 19.63 -18.94 9.57
C VAL A 11 20.05 -17.48 9.71
N LEU A 12 19.12 -16.57 9.97
CA LEU A 12 19.34 -15.13 10.14
C LEU A 12 19.43 -14.70 11.62
N ALA A 13 19.55 -15.64 12.54
CA ALA A 13 19.73 -15.37 13.97
C ALA A 13 21.06 -14.63 14.32
N VAL A 14 21.95 -14.45 13.34
CA VAL A 14 23.22 -13.69 13.49
C VAL A 14 22.99 -12.23 13.94
N PRO A 15 21.93 -11.51 13.48
CA PRO A 15 21.74 -10.13 13.92
C PRO A 15 21.32 -9.98 15.37
N LYS A 16 20.67 -10.99 15.96
CA LYS A 16 20.16 -10.90 17.34
C LYS A 16 21.27 -10.67 18.34
N PHE A 17 22.34 -11.44 18.25
CA PHE A 17 23.51 -11.32 19.13
C PHE A 17 24.20 -9.94 19.00
N LEU A 18 24.31 -9.41 17.76
CA LEU A 18 24.93 -8.10 17.53
C LEU A 18 24.10 -6.96 18.10
N VAL A 19 22.77 -7.00 17.96
CA VAL A 19 21.88 -5.93 18.46
C VAL A 19 21.75 -5.96 19.98
N GLU A 20 21.75 -7.16 20.59
CA GLU A 20 21.68 -7.30 22.05
C GLU A 20 22.93 -6.73 22.76
N GLN A 21 24.10 -6.80 22.12
CA GLN A 21 25.35 -6.31 22.69
C GLN A 21 25.53 -4.78 22.64
N VAL A 22 24.68 -4.06 21.88
CA VAL A 22 24.78 -2.60 21.78
C VAL A 22 24.10 -1.93 22.99
N PRO A 23 24.84 -1.36 23.98
CA PRO A 23 24.27 -0.81 25.20
C PRO A 23 23.54 0.52 24.98
N ILE A 24 23.69 1.14 23.81
CA ILE A 24 23.16 2.49 23.51
C ILE A 24 21.67 2.46 23.22
N PHE A 25 21.11 1.34 22.73
CA PHE A 25 19.70 1.27 22.36
C PHE A 25 18.82 0.84 23.54
N PRO A 26 17.69 1.54 23.78
CA PRO A 26 16.68 1.08 24.74
C PRO A 26 16.07 -0.26 24.28
N ASP A 27 15.59 -1.07 25.22
CA ASP A 27 15.14 -2.44 24.98
C ASP A 27 13.99 -2.53 23.97
N TYR A 28 13.06 -1.57 23.97
CA TYR A 28 11.99 -1.51 22.98
C TYR A 28 12.51 -1.33 21.55
N LEU A 29 13.60 -0.57 21.38
CA LEU A 29 14.20 -0.37 20.06
C LEU A 29 14.99 -1.60 19.60
N LYS A 30 15.70 -2.26 20.53
CA LYS A 30 16.36 -3.55 20.22
C LYS A 30 15.36 -4.58 19.73
N GLN A 31 14.23 -4.70 20.41
CA GLN A 31 13.18 -5.64 20.03
C GLN A 31 12.58 -5.32 18.64
N ALA A 32 12.34 -4.03 18.35
CA ALA A 32 11.86 -3.58 17.05
C ALA A 32 12.86 -3.90 15.92
N ILE A 33 14.14 -3.67 16.15
CA ILE A 33 15.21 -3.95 15.18
C ILE A 33 15.30 -5.46 14.92
N ILE A 34 15.34 -6.27 15.98
CA ILE A 34 15.42 -7.73 15.87
C ILE A 34 14.23 -8.27 15.07
N GLU A 35 13.01 -7.88 15.42
CA GLU A 35 11.80 -8.32 14.71
C GLU A 35 11.79 -7.83 13.26
N GLY A 36 12.20 -6.57 13.01
CA GLY A 36 12.33 -6.05 11.65
C GLY A 36 13.35 -6.81 10.80
N LEU A 37 14.50 -7.16 11.37
CA LEU A 37 15.54 -7.89 10.66
C LEU A 37 15.11 -9.32 10.25
N TYR A 38 14.20 -9.95 11.00
CA TYR A 38 13.64 -11.25 10.60
C TYR A 38 12.86 -11.17 9.28
N PHE A 39 12.39 -9.99 8.88
CA PHE A 39 11.66 -9.81 7.63
C PHE A 39 12.56 -9.64 6.40
N VAL A 40 13.85 -9.29 6.59
CA VAL A 40 14.78 -8.97 5.50
C VAL A 40 14.86 -10.03 4.39
N PRO A 41 15.07 -11.34 4.68
CA PRO A 41 15.28 -12.31 3.61
C PRO A 41 14.05 -12.47 2.71
N ILE A 42 12.87 -12.46 3.32
CA ILE A 42 11.63 -12.62 2.57
C ILE A 42 11.33 -11.34 1.78
N LEU A 43 11.58 -10.17 2.36
CA LEU A 43 11.45 -8.89 1.66
C LEU A 43 12.38 -8.83 0.44
N VAL A 44 13.64 -9.23 0.58
CA VAL A 44 14.59 -9.28 -0.55
C VAL A 44 14.08 -10.17 -1.67
N VAL A 45 13.65 -11.39 -1.35
CA VAL A 45 13.13 -12.33 -2.36
C VAL A 45 11.87 -11.77 -3.01
N LEU A 46 10.96 -11.19 -2.22
CA LEU A 46 9.70 -10.65 -2.71
C LEU A 46 9.94 -9.44 -3.64
N TYR A 47 10.75 -8.46 -3.21
CA TYR A 47 11.04 -7.29 -4.05
C TYR A 47 11.88 -7.63 -5.28
N PHE A 48 12.74 -8.65 -5.19
CA PHE A 48 13.40 -9.16 -6.39
C PHE A 48 12.40 -9.76 -7.40
N PHE A 49 11.41 -10.50 -6.90
CA PHE A 49 10.33 -11.02 -7.76
C PHE A 49 9.47 -9.90 -8.37
N VAL A 50 9.13 -8.88 -7.57
CA VAL A 50 8.41 -7.69 -8.02
C VAL A 50 9.19 -6.96 -9.11
N GLU A 51 10.51 -6.77 -8.94
CA GLU A 51 11.40 -6.18 -9.94
C GLU A 51 11.38 -6.95 -11.29
N LEU A 52 11.37 -8.29 -11.23
CA LEU A 52 11.26 -9.11 -12.45
C LEU A 52 9.91 -8.88 -13.16
N LEU A 53 8.83 -8.79 -12.38
CA LEU A 53 7.50 -8.49 -12.91
C LEU A 53 7.46 -7.07 -13.51
N GLU A 54 7.97 -6.08 -12.81
CA GLU A 54 8.02 -4.68 -13.27
C GLU A 54 8.74 -4.58 -14.61
N ARG A 55 9.93 -5.17 -14.72
CA ARG A 55 10.70 -5.18 -15.99
C ARG A 55 9.93 -5.83 -17.12
N PHE A 56 9.22 -6.93 -16.84
CA PHE A 56 8.38 -7.58 -17.83
C PHE A 56 7.25 -6.65 -18.29
N PHE A 57 6.55 -5.98 -17.35
CA PHE A 57 5.46 -5.07 -17.66
C PHE A 57 5.94 -3.79 -18.34
N MET A 58 7.04 -3.19 -17.88
CA MET A 58 7.61 -1.99 -18.49
C MET A 58 8.04 -2.23 -19.94
N LYS A 59 8.59 -3.40 -20.23
CA LYS A 59 8.92 -3.78 -21.63
C LYS A 59 7.68 -3.81 -22.53
N HIS A 60 6.52 -4.13 -21.97
CA HIS A 60 5.24 -4.25 -22.71
C HIS A 60 4.29 -3.07 -22.45
N ILE A 61 4.77 -1.97 -21.85
CA ILE A 61 3.92 -0.87 -21.39
C ILE A 61 3.05 -0.27 -22.49
N LYS A 62 3.58 -0.12 -23.72
CA LYS A 62 2.81 0.38 -24.88
C LYS A 62 1.62 -0.52 -25.21
N PHE A 63 1.81 -1.83 -25.13
CA PHE A 63 0.75 -2.82 -25.32
C PHE A 63 -0.27 -2.74 -24.20
N LEU A 64 0.18 -2.63 -22.95
CA LEU A 64 -0.68 -2.50 -21.78
C LEU A 64 -1.54 -1.24 -21.82
N ILE A 65 -0.97 -0.09 -22.21
CA ILE A 65 -1.72 1.17 -22.40
C ILE A 65 -2.79 1.01 -23.50
N THR A 66 -2.43 0.37 -24.61
CA THR A 66 -3.40 0.10 -25.68
C THR A 66 -4.51 -0.81 -25.21
N LEU A 67 -4.19 -1.78 -24.36
CA LEU A 67 -5.14 -2.70 -23.76
C LEU A 67 -6.07 -2.00 -22.77
N VAL A 68 -5.53 -1.14 -21.88
CA VAL A 68 -6.32 -0.27 -20.99
C VAL A 68 -7.25 0.64 -21.78
N LYS A 69 -6.79 1.22 -22.90
CA LYS A 69 -7.65 2.04 -23.77
C LYS A 69 -8.76 1.24 -24.45
N LYS A 70 -8.52 -0.03 -24.81
CA LYS A 70 -9.49 -0.91 -25.49
C LYS A 70 -10.43 -1.64 -24.53
N LEU A 71 -9.90 -2.21 -23.47
CA LEU A 71 -10.64 -3.02 -22.48
C LEU A 71 -11.15 -2.19 -21.30
N GLY A 72 -10.80 -0.90 -21.29
CA GLY A 72 -11.23 0.04 -20.26
C GLY A 72 -10.58 -0.18 -18.90
N PRO A 73 -11.13 0.45 -17.87
CA PRO A 73 -10.60 0.46 -16.51
C PRO A 73 -10.53 -0.92 -15.85
N ILE A 74 -11.35 -1.88 -16.28
CA ILE A 74 -11.37 -3.25 -15.72
C ILE A 74 -9.97 -3.88 -15.81
N PHE A 75 -9.33 -3.78 -16.98
CA PHE A 75 -7.98 -4.31 -17.14
C PHE A 75 -6.95 -3.57 -16.27
N GLY A 76 -7.13 -2.26 -16.11
CA GLY A 76 -6.31 -1.45 -15.21
C GLY A 76 -6.39 -1.91 -13.75
N VAL A 77 -7.59 -2.27 -13.27
CA VAL A 77 -7.81 -2.80 -11.92
C VAL A 77 -7.04 -4.10 -11.71
N PHE A 78 -7.04 -5.02 -12.68
CA PHE A 78 -6.29 -6.27 -12.56
C PHE A 78 -4.77 -6.08 -12.56
N ILE A 79 -4.26 -5.15 -13.37
CA ILE A 79 -2.81 -4.83 -13.39
C ILE A 79 -2.38 -4.21 -12.05
N SER A 80 -3.20 -3.33 -11.48
CA SER A 80 -2.85 -2.63 -10.25
C SER A 80 -2.80 -3.54 -9.00
N VAL A 81 -3.27 -4.80 -9.11
CA VAL A 81 -3.08 -5.81 -8.05
C VAL A 81 -1.61 -6.21 -7.87
N ILE A 82 -0.76 -5.95 -8.86
CA ILE A 82 0.68 -6.20 -8.73
C ILE A 82 1.25 -5.19 -7.72
N PRO A 83 1.97 -5.65 -6.69
CA PRO A 83 2.51 -4.78 -5.64
C PRO A 83 3.63 -3.90 -6.17
N GLU A 84 3.27 -2.76 -6.74
CA GLU A 84 4.18 -1.81 -7.38
C GLU A 84 3.66 -0.38 -7.19
N CYS A 85 4.38 0.42 -6.41
CA CYS A 85 4.04 1.84 -6.17
C CYS A 85 4.09 2.68 -7.46
N GLY A 86 4.85 2.26 -8.46
CA GLY A 86 4.99 2.94 -9.75
C GLY A 86 3.68 3.03 -10.52
N PHE A 87 2.81 2.04 -10.43
CA PHE A 87 1.52 2.07 -11.13
C PHE A 87 0.63 3.22 -10.68
N GLN A 88 0.65 3.59 -9.40
CA GLN A 88 -0.10 4.73 -8.88
C GLN A 88 0.43 6.06 -9.43
N VAL A 89 1.76 6.20 -9.52
CA VAL A 89 2.42 7.40 -10.12
C VAL A 89 2.12 7.48 -11.61
N ILE A 90 2.21 6.36 -12.34
CA ILE A 90 1.86 6.29 -13.76
C ILE A 90 0.39 6.66 -13.98
N ALA A 91 -0.53 6.11 -13.19
CA ALA A 91 -1.95 6.43 -13.29
C ALA A 91 -2.21 7.93 -13.02
N GLY A 92 -1.58 8.51 -11.98
CA GLY A 92 -1.64 9.94 -11.69
C GLY A 92 -1.12 10.81 -12.84
N THR A 93 0.00 10.41 -13.45
CA THR A 93 0.58 11.10 -14.62
C THR A 93 -0.34 11.01 -15.84
N TYR A 94 -0.92 9.84 -16.11
CA TYR A 94 -1.84 9.67 -17.24
C TYR A 94 -3.14 10.45 -17.07
N TYR A 95 -3.63 10.51 -15.84
CA TYR A 95 -4.79 11.33 -15.52
C TYR A 95 -4.53 12.81 -15.77
N THR A 96 -3.42 13.36 -15.28
CA THR A 96 -3.08 14.77 -15.46
C THR A 96 -2.85 15.12 -16.95
N ARG A 97 -2.44 14.14 -17.75
CA ARG A 97 -2.32 14.26 -19.22
C ARG A 97 -3.62 13.94 -19.97
N LYS A 98 -4.74 13.74 -19.25
CA LYS A 98 -6.06 13.43 -19.82
C LYS A 98 -6.10 12.16 -20.67
N LEU A 99 -5.26 11.17 -20.35
CA LEU A 99 -5.22 9.88 -21.05
C LEU A 99 -6.18 8.86 -20.46
N ILE A 100 -6.57 9.03 -19.19
CA ILE A 100 -7.54 8.20 -18.48
C ILE A 100 -8.58 9.08 -17.78
N THR A 101 -9.76 8.51 -17.53
CA THR A 101 -10.86 9.18 -16.84
C THR A 101 -10.61 9.27 -15.32
N ARG A 102 -11.37 10.12 -14.62
CA ARG A 102 -11.36 10.18 -13.14
C ARG A 102 -11.75 8.85 -12.52
N GLY A 103 -12.79 8.19 -13.06
CA GLY A 103 -13.20 6.87 -12.59
C GLY A 103 -12.11 5.83 -12.78
N THR A 104 -11.40 5.85 -13.91
CA THR A 104 -10.25 4.97 -14.13
C THR A 104 -9.13 5.22 -13.12
N LEU A 105 -8.80 6.49 -12.84
CA LEU A 105 -7.81 6.84 -11.81
C LEU A 105 -8.21 6.32 -10.43
N MET A 106 -9.48 6.51 -10.05
CA MET A 106 -10.02 6.01 -8.78
C MET A 106 -9.93 4.49 -8.69
N ALA A 107 -10.27 3.80 -9.77
CA ALA A 107 -10.15 2.35 -9.84
C ALA A 107 -8.69 1.89 -9.61
N PHE A 108 -7.73 2.53 -10.26
CA PHE A 108 -6.30 2.26 -10.04
C PHE A 108 -5.87 2.49 -8.59
N PHE A 109 -6.23 3.63 -8.00
CA PHE A 109 -5.84 3.95 -6.63
C PHE A 109 -6.41 2.95 -5.62
N ILE A 110 -7.69 2.61 -5.75
CA ILE A 110 -8.38 1.71 -4.83
C ILE A 110 -7.88 0.26 -4.97
N SER A 111 -7.65 -0.22 -6.18
CA SER A 111 -7.29 -1.62 -6.44
C SER A 111 -5.78 -1.87 -6.34
N CYS A 112 -4.95 -0.83 -6.32
CA CYS A 112 -3.50 -0.97 -6.24
C CYS A 112 -3.09 -1.74 -4.99
N SER A 113 -2.16 -2.67 -5.17
CA SER A 113 -1.54 -3.39 -4.06
C SER A 113 -0.61 -2.46 -3.30
N ASP A 114 -0.67 -2.60 -1.99
CA ASP A 114 0.10 -1.78 -1.05
C ASP A 114 1.29 -2.58 -0.51
N ASP A 115 2.28 -1.88 0.01
CA ASP A 115 3.42 -2.45 0.73
C ASP A 115 3.00 -3.15 2.05
N ALA A 116 1.71 -3.11 2.40
CA ALA A 116 1.13 -3.88 3.48
C ALA A 116 1.15 -5.39 3.24
N TYR A 117 1.00 -5.85 1.99
CA TYR A 117 0.91 -7.28 1.69
C TYR A 117 2.17 -8.07 2.04
N PRO A 118 3.39 -7.61 1.73
CA PRO A 118 4.60 -8.22 2.23
C PRO A 118 4.62 -8.42 3.74
N ILE A 119 4.21 -7.41 4.50
CA ILE A 119 4.20 -7.45 5.97
C ILE A 119 3.15 -8.42 6.49
N LEU A 120 1.95 -8.43 5.90
CA LEU A 120 0.90 -9.40 6.25
C LEU A 120 1.30 -10.82 5.88
N PHE A 121 1.97 -11.02 4.74
CA PHE A 121 2.44 -12.33 4.29
C PHE A 121 3.48 -12.95 5.24
N LEU A 122 4.29 -12.11 5.87
CA LEU A 122 5.32 -12.54 6.83
C LEU A 122 4.75 -13.03 8.16
N ASN A 123 3.47 -12.76 8.44
CA ASN A 123 2.80 -13.24 9.64
C ASN A 123 1.82 -14.36 9.30
N PRO A 124 2.19 -15.66 9.55
CA PRO A 124 1.38 -16.81 9.16
C PRO A 124 -0.04 -16.79 9.72
N SER A 125 -0.24 -16.19 10.91
CA SER A 125 -1.55 -16.10 11.56
C SER A 125 -2.48 -15.05 10.93
N LYS A 126 -1.98 -14.22 10.02
CA LYS A 126 -2.73 -13.12 9.38
C LYS A 126 -2.66 -13.12 7.85
N THR A 127 -2.01 -14.11 7.26
CA THR A 127 -1.88 -14.25 5.79
C THR A 127 -3.22 -14.45 5.09
N ASP A 128 -4.18 -15.09 5.76
CA ASP A 128 -5.51 -15.39 5.26
C ASP A 128 -6.35 -14.16 4.90
N VAL A 129 -6.05 -13.00 5.50
CA VAL A 129 -6.77 -11.75 5.20
C VAL A 129 -6.35 -11.11 3.87
N ILE A 130 -5.21 -11.51 3.27
CA ILE A 130 -4.68 -10.89 2.05
C ILE A 130 -5.63 -11.11 0.88
N ILE A 131 -6.07 -12.36 0.66
CA ILE A 131 -6.97 -12.71 -0.45
C ILE A 131 -8.31 -11.95 -0.37
N PRO A 132 -9.01 -11.93 0.78
CA PRO A 132 -10.20 -11.10 0.95
C PRO A 132 -9.97 -9.62 0.64
N ILE A 133 -8.85 -9.03 1.12
CA ILE A 133 -8.53 -7.62 0.86
C ILE A 133 -8.39 -7.38 -0.64
N ILE A 134 -7.63 -8.22 -1.36
CA ILE A 134 -7.43 -8.09 -2.81
C ILE A 134 -8.77 -8.17 -3.56
N ILE A 135 -9.61 -9.15 -3.23
CA ILE A 135 -10.92 -9.33 -3.88
C ILE A 135 -11.80 -8.09 -3.63
N ILE A 136 -11.87 -7.62 -2.39
CA ILE A 136 -12.68 -6.46 -2.03
C ILE A 136 -12.17 -5.21 -2.77
N LYS A 137 -10.86 -4.98 -2.81
CA LYS A 137 -10.25 -3.83 -3.50
C LYS A 137 -10.53 -3.87 -5.01
N ILE A 138 -10.48 -5.04 -5.65
CA ILE A 138 -10.86 -5.21 -7.07
C ILE A 138 -12.33 -4.83 -7.28
N VAL A 139 -13.23 -5.39 -6.49
CA VAL A 139 -14.67 -5.14 -6.61
C VAL A 139 -14.98 -3.66 -6.37
N VAL A 140 -14.44 -3.09 -5.29
CA VAL A 140 -14.63 -1.67 -4.96
C VAL A 140 -14.04 -0.77 -6.04
N GLY A 141 -12.87 -1.10 -6.59
CA GLY A 141 -12.24 -0.35 -7.69
C GLY A 141 -13.13 -0.32 -8.94
N ILE A 142 -13.70 -1.45 -9.32
CA ILE A 142 -14.63 -1.53 -10.46
C ILE A 142 -15.91 -0.72 -10.18
N LEU A 143 -16.51 -0.85 -9.00
CA LEU A 143 -17.70 -0.12 -8.61
C LEU A 143 -17.43 1.40 -8.55
N ALA A 144 -16.29 1.81 -8.02
CA ALA A 144 -15.89 3.21 -7.97
C ALA A 144 -15.73 3.80 -9.37
N TRP A 145 -15.10 3.06 -10.31
CA TRP A 145 -15.05 3.48 -11.71
C TRP A 145 -16.43 3.71 -12.30
N LEU A 146 -17.30 2.70 -12.23
CA LEU A 146 -18.65 2.77 -12.79
C LEU A 146 -19.45 3.94 -12.18
N PHE A 147 -19.35 4.11 -10.86
CA PHE A 147 -20.07 5.18 -10.16
C PHE A 147 -19.56 6.57 -10.55
N VAL A 148 -18.24 6.77 -10.54
CA VAL A 148 -17.64 8.08 -10.81
C VAL A 148 -17.84 8.51 -12.25
N ASP A 149 -17.59 7.62 -13.22
CA ASP A 149 -17.76 7.96 -14.63
C ASP A 149 -19.25 8.16 -14.98
N SER A 150 -20.17 7.35 -14.41
CA SER A 150 -21.61 7.54 -14.58
C SER A 150 -22.09 8.87 -13.98
N LEU A 151 -21.59 9.23 -12.78
CA LEU A 151 -21.92 10.50 -12.13
C LEU A 151 -21.45 11.70 -12.97
N LEU A 152 -20.25 11.64 -13.54
CA LEU A 152 -19.70 12.70 -14.38
C LEU A 152 -20.48 12.85 -15.70
N ILE A 153 -20.91 11.76 -16.32
CA ILE A 153 -21.76 11.77 -17.51
C ILE A 153 -23.12 12.42 -17.17
N PHE A 154 -23.71 12.07 -16.02
CA PHE A 154 -24.99 12.62 -15.58
C PHE A 154 -24.90 14.13 -15.28
N MET A 155 -23.80 14.58 -14.66
CA MET A 155 -23.55 16.00 -14.36
C MET A 155 -23.19 16.84 -15.59
N LYS A 156 -23.22 16.26 -16.82
CA LYS A 156 -22.87 16.94 -18.07
C LYS A 156 -21.45 17.53 -18.12
N ASN A 157 -20.62 17.22 -17.14
CA ASN A 157 -19.19 17.48 -17.17
C ASN A 157 -18.50 16.44 -18.06
N ARG A 158 -18.56 16.65 -19.38
CA ARG A 158 -17.80 15.81 -20.32
C ARG A 158 -16.34 15.76 -19.86
N THR A 159 -15.88 14.59 -19.50
CA THR A 159 -14.44 14.31 -19.47
C THR A 159 -13.91 14.61 -20.86
N GLU A 160 -13.02 15.60 -20.99
CA GLU A 160 -12.37 15.88 -22.27
C GLU A 160 -11.79 14.55 -22.80
N GLU A 161 -12.07 14.28 -24.08
CA GLU A 161 -11.59 13.05 -24.71
C GLU A 161 -10.06 12.95 -24.58
N PRO A 162 -9.53 11.74 -24.38
CA PRO A 162 -8.10 11.54 -24.24
C PRO A 162 -7.38 12.06 -25.48
N ASN A 163 -6.61 13.11 -25.32
CA ASN A 163 -5.75 13.62 -26.40
C ASN A 163 -4.59 12.64 -26.59
N ALA A 164 -4.39 12.18 -27.83
CA ALA A 164 -3.26 11.36 -28.21
C ALA A 164 -1.96 12.19 -28.18
N VAL A 165 -1.41 12.38 -26.98
CA VAL A 165 -0.09 12.99 -26.79
C VAL A 165 0.95 11.86 -26.81
N ASN A 166 2.00 12.03 -27.63
CA ASN A 166 3.17 11.16 -27.55
C ASN A 166 3.81 11.33 -26.17
N VAL A 167 3.73 10.30 -25.36
CA VAL A 167 4.25 10.30 -23.99
C VAL A 167 5.67 9.76 -24.06
N ASP A 168 6.66 10.61 -23.77
CA ASP A 168 7.98 10.14 -23.40
C ASP A 168 7.91 9.51 -22.02
N LEU A 169 7.96 8.18 -22.00
CA LEU A 169 7.82 7.35 -20.79
C LEU A 169 9.10 7.26 -19.96
N ASN A 170 10.19 7.87 -20.44
CA ASN A 170 11.51 7.73 -19.84
C ASN A 170 11.76 8.59 -18.59
N GLU A 171 10.84 9.52 -18.24
CA GLU A 171 11.14 10.49 -17.18
C GLU A 171 10.57 10.16 -15.79
N ASN A 172 9.69 9.17 -15.64
CA ASN A 172 8.98 8.97 -14.37
C ASN A 172 9.04 7.53 -13.86
N GLY A 173 10.24 7.03 -13.62
CA GLY A 173 10.42 5.84 -12.75
C GLY A 173 10.12 6.20 -11.30
N CYS A 174 9.53 5.25 -10.57
CA CYS A 174 9.06 5.37 -9.20
C CYS A 174 10.13 5.83 -8.19
N CYS A 175 11.42 5.58 -8.48
CA CYS A 175 12.53 5.77 -7.55
C CYS A 175 13.68 6.55 -8.17
N HIS A 176 13.55 7.89 -8.19
CA HIS A 176 14.69 8.76 -8.50
C HIS A 176 15.69 8.92 -7.33
N HIS A 177 15.38 8.39 -6.14
CA HIS A 177 16.28 8.44 -5.00
C HIS A 177 17.16 7.21 -4.94
N LYS A 178 18.27 7.22 -5.69
CA LYS A 178 19.36 6.27 -5.47
C LYS A 178 19.97 6.52 -4.10
N ILE A 179 19.88 5.55 -3.21
CA ILE A 179 20.65 5.59 -1.96
C ILE A 179 22.13 5.65 -2.37
N THR A 180 22.83 6.67 -1.93
CA THR A 180 24.23 6.92 -2.32
C THR A 180 25.15 5.73 -2.09
N THR A 181 24.84 4.90 -1.11
CA THR A 181 25.61 3.69 -0.73
C THR A 181 25.44 2.52 -1.71
N LEU A 182 24.37 2.52 -2.54
CA LEU A 182 24.08 1.46 -3.50
C LEU A 182 24.39 1.86 -4.95
N ARG A 183 25.11 2.98 -5.15
CA ARG A 183 25.35 3.60 -6.45
C ARG A 183 26.17 2.75 -7.42
N ASP A 184 26.98 1.84 -6.88
CA ASP A 184 27.86 0.97 -7.66
C ASP A 184 27.22 -0.37 -8.05
N LEU A 185 26.01 -0.64 -7.57
CA LEU A 185 25.27 -1.84 -7.94
C LEU A 185 24.54 -1.67 -9.27
N PRO A 186 24.47 -2.73 -10.10
CA PRO A 186 23.70 -2.70 -11.32
C PRO A 186 22.20 -2.39 -11.01
N ASP A 187 21.54 -1.66 -11.88
CA ASP A 187 20.17 -1.14 -11.67
C ASP A 187 19.15 -2.24 -11.31
N TRP A 188 19.33 -3.46 -11.82
CA TRP A 188 18.47 -4.61 -11.53
C TRP A 188 18.57 -5.11 -10.08
N LEU A 189 19.63 -4.77 -9.37
CA LEU A 189 19.85 -5.13 -7.96
C LEU A 189 19.67 -3.93 -7.04
N SER A 190 20.04 -2.72 -7.49
CA SER A 190 19.93 -1.50 -6.68
C SER A 190 18.50 -1.12 -6.37
N HIS A 191 17.55 -1.32 -7.30
CA HIS A 191 16.15 -0.98 -7.16
C HIS A 191 15.44 -1.83 -6.09
N PRO A 192 15.43 -3.19 -6.16
CA PRO A 192 14.79 -4.02 -5.13
C PRO A 192 15.47 -3.87 -3.76
N MET A 193 16.80 -3.65 -3.71
CA MET A 193 17.47 -3.38 -2.45
C MET A 193 17.04 -2.06 -1.81
N THR A 194 16.85 -1.02 -2.61
CA THR A 194 16.34 0.27 -2.12
C THR A 194 14.94 0.13 -1.53
N HIS A 195 14.04 -0.60 -2.19
CA HIS A 195 12.70 -0.89 -1.66
C HIS A 195 12.78 -1.71 -0.37
N THR A 196 13.61 -2.74 -0.33
CA THR A 196 13.80 -3.56 0.89
C THR A 196 14.28 -2.73 2.07
N VAL A 197 15.27 -1.85 1.86
CA VAL A 197 15.81 -0.99 2.93
C VAL A 197 14.76 0.02 3.41
N ASN A 198 14.04 0.65 2.50
CA ASN A 198 12.97 1.59 2.86
C ASN A 198 11.85 0.90 3.64
N MET A 199 11.42 -0.29 3.19
CA MET A 199 10.38 -1.05 3.85
C MET A 199 10.81 -1.51 5.24
N LEU A 200 12.04 -2.00 5.37
CA LEU A 200 12.63 -2.37 6.64
C LEU A 200 12.67 -1.18 7.60
N PHE A 201 13.10 -0.03 7.13
CA PHE A 201 13.18 1.20 7.93
C PHE A 201 11.80 1.59 8.48
N PHE A 202 10.77 1.64 7.64
CA PHE A 202 9.41 1.96 8.09
C PHE A 202 8.81 0.89 9.00
N THR A 203 9.12 -0.37 8.76
CA THR A 203 8.68 -1.49 9.62
C THR A 203 9.33 -1.38 11.00
N ILE A 204 10.63 -1.10 11.08
CA ILE A 204 11.32 -0.90 12.36
C ILE A 204 10.74 0.31 13.10
N ILE A 205 10.46 1.43 12.42
CA ILE A 205 9.82 2.59 13.05
C ILE A 205 8.43 2.23 13.60
N ALA A 206 7.61 1.52 12.82
CA ALA A 206 6.27 1.11 13.26
C ALA A 206 6.34 0.20 14.50
N LEU A 207 7.25 -0.76 14.50
CA LEU A 207 7.49 -1.65 15.64
C LEU A 207 8.06 -0.90 16.85
N ALA A 208 9.00 0.03 16.64
CA ALA A 208 9.57 0.83 17.71
C ALA A 208 8.52 1.71 18.40
N LEU A 209 7.62 2.32 17.63
CA LEU A 209 6.49 3.07 18.16
C LEU A 209 5.55 2.16 18.97
N PHE A 210 5.24 0.98 18.46
CA PHE A 210 4.43 0.00 19.18
C PHE A 210 5.08 -0.43 20.49
N TYR A 211 6.35 -0.86 20.48
CA TYR A 211 7.04 -1.30 21.68
C TYR A 211 7.31 -0.17 22.66
N SER A 212 7.53 1.04 22.19
CA SER A 212 7.61 2.25 23.04
C SER A 212 6.28 2.50 23.77
N ALA A 213 5.15 2.37 23.07
CA ALA A 213 3.84 2.47 23.67
C ALA A 213 3.61 1.35 24.71
N VAL A 214 3.95 0.10 24.39
CA VAL A 214 3.87 -1.03 25.33
C VAL A 214 4.71 -0.77 26.58
N ASN A 215 5.92 -0.25 26.41
CA ASN A 215 6.79 0.08 27.54
C ASN A 215 6.19 1.20 28.44
N THR A 216 5.48 2.15 27.84
CA THR A 216 4.84 3.26 28.56
C THR A 216 3.57 2.83 29.29
N TYR A 217 2.75 1.99 28.68
CA TYR A 217 1.43 1.58 29.19
C TYR A 217 1.44 0.20 29.86
N GLY A 218 2.57 -0.50 29.86
CA GLY A 218 2.82 -1.73 30.61
C GLY A 218 2.44 -3.03 29.89
N SER A 219 1.52 -3.01 28.91
CA SER A 219 1.17 -4.20 28.13
C SER A 219 0.62 -3.88 26.75
N ALA A 220 0.68 -4.86 25.84
CA ALA A 220 0.08 -4.76 24.51
C ALA A 220 -1.45 -4.64 24.56
N GLU A 221 -2.09 -5.31 25.55
CA GLU A 221 -3.53 -5.22 25.79
C GLU A 221 -3.95 -3.83 26.25
N ALA A 222 -3.13 -3.17 27.08
CA ALA A 222 -3.37 -1.78 27.51
C ALA A 222 -3.29 -0.81 26.33
N VAL A 223 -2.28 -0.97 25.45
CA VAL A 223 -2.14 -0.17 24.23
C VAL A 223 -3.30 -0.43 23.28
N ALA A 224 -3.67 -1.70 23.08
CA ALA A 224 -4.84 -2.07 22.27
C ALA A 224 -6.14 -1.53 22.88
N GLY A 225 -6.27 -1.52 24.21
CA GLY A 225 -7.39 -0.93 24.94
C GLY A 225 -7.55 0.58 24.72
N LEU A 226 -6.44 1.34 24.65
CA LEU A 226 -6.46 2.77 24.33
C LEU A 226 -6.93 3.06 22.90
N LEU A 227 -6.60 2.16 21.97
CA LEU A 227 -6.96 2.27 20.57
C LEU A 227 -8.29 1.53 20.26
N LYS A 228 -8.73 0.62 21.14
CA LYS A 228 -10.07 0.04 21.15
C LYS A 228 -11.07 1.11 21.60
N ILE A 229 -11.31 2.03 20.70
CA ILE A 229 -12.43 2.96 20.85
C ILE A 229 -13.69 2.09 20.75
N ASP A 230 -14.63 2.25 21.70
CA ASP A 230 -15.92 1.52 21.75
C ASP A 230 -16.76 1.71 20.46
N PHE A 231 -16.33 2.60 19.60
CA PHE A 231 -16.92 2.87 18.29
C PHE A 231 -15.98 2.42 17.17
N PRO A 232 -16.16 1.24 16.55
CA PRO A 232 -15.38 0.77 15.39
C PRO A 232 -15.36 1.79 14.24
N MET A 233 -16.41 2.60 14.11
CA MET A 233 -16.52 3.67 13.11
C MET A 233 -15.45 4.77 13.26
N LEU A 234 -15.05 5.11 14.48
CA LEU A 234 -14.01 6.12 14.69
C LEU A 234 -12.63 5.57 14.29
N GLN A 235 -12.39 4.28 14.54
CA GLN A 235 -11.17 3.60 14.10
C GLN A 235 -11.11 3.51 12.56
N VAL A 236 -12.24 3.19 11.91
CA VAL A 236 -12.40 3.21 10.44
C VAL A 236 -12.10 4.60 9.87
N ALA A 237 -12.71 5.65 10.44
CA ALA A 237 -12.49 7.03 9.98
C ALA A 237 -11.02 7.48 10.18
N GLY A 238 -10.42 7.15 11.32
CA GLY A 238 -9.01 7.45 11.60
C GLY A 238 -8.07 6.76 10.60
N CYS A 239 -8.28 5.47 10.33
CA CYS A 239 -7.48 4.73 9.33
C CYS A 239 -7.72 5.23 7.91
N ALA A 240 -8.95 5.69 7.57
CA ALA A 240 -9.22 6.31 6.27
C ALA A 240 -8.37 7.57 6.04
N VAL A 241 -8.31 8.45 7.04
CA VAL A 241 -7.50 9.68 6.98
C VAL A 241 -6.00 9.34 6.96
N PHE A 242 -5.58 8.38 7.78
CA PHE A 242 -4.18 7.93 7.83
C PHE A 242 -3.72 7.33 6.49
N GLY A 243 -4.58 6.56 5.82
CA GLY A 243 -4.29 6.00 4.50
C GLY A 243 -4.09 7.05 3.40
N LEU A 244 -4.66 8.26 3.54
CA LEU A 244 -4.44 9.37 2.58
C LEU A 244 -3.05 9.99 2.66
N ILE A 245 -2.23 9.65 3.65
CA ILE A 245 -0.84 10.11 3.71
C ILE A 245 -0.13 9.61 2.45
N PRO A 246 0.42 10.53 1.61
CA PRO A 246 0.99 10.16 0.32
C PRO A 246 2.37 9.53 0.47
N ASN A 247 2.42 8.41 1.16
CA ASN A 247 3.63 7.62 1.40
C ASN A 247 3.26 6.16 1.61
N CYS A 248 4.02 5.24 1.02
CA CYS A 248 3.87 3.80 1.21
C CYS A 248 4.03 3.36 2.67
N ALA A 249 4.73 4.13 3.50
CA ALA A 249 4.84 3.87 4.94
C ALA A 249 3.49 3.77 5.64
N ALA A 250 2.46 4.49 5.18
CA ALA A 250 1.13 4.45 5.80
C ALA A 250 0.54 3.03 5.77
N SER A 251 0.66 2.31 4.65
CA SER A 251 0.17 0.94 4.53
C SER A 251 0.96 -0.04 5.42
N VAL A 252 2.27 0.17 5.58
CA VAL A 252 3.12 -0.61 6.49
C VAL A 252 2.68 -0.43 7.94
N PHE A 253 2.46 0.82 8.38
CA PHE A 253 1.97 1.12 9.73
C PHE A 253 0.61 0.47 9.99
N LEU A 254 -0.32 0.53 9.04
CA LEU A 254 -1.62 -0.11 9.15
C LEU A 254 -1.49 -1.65 9.27
N ALA A 255 -0.61 -2.27 8.46
CA ALA A 255 -0.36 -3.70 8.53
C ALA A 255 0.22 -4.12 9.89
N VAL A 256 1.25 -3.40 10.38
CA VAL A 256 1.84 -3.66 11.70
C VAL A 256 0.80 -3.47 12.82
N ALA A 257 0.02 -2.38 12.77
CA ALA A 257 -1.04 -2.12 13.74
C ALA A 257 -2.09 -3.26 13.76
N TYR A 258 -2.47 -3.78 12.60
CA TYR A 258 -3.38 -4.91 12.50
C TYR A 258 -2.78 -6.21 13.05
N ILE A 259 -1.53 -6.52 12.71
CA ILE A 259 -0.80 -7.71 13.22
C ILE A 259 -0.70 -7.66 14.75
N LYS A 260 -0.43 -6.49 15.30
CA LYS A 260 -0.33 -6.27 16.76
C LYS A 260 -1.70 -6.15 17.45
N GLY A 261 -2.81 -6.29 16.71
CA GLY A 261 -4.17 -6.25 17.27
C GLY A 261 -4.65 -4.87 17.70
N LEU A 262 -3.98 -3.79 17.24
CA LEU A 262 -4.35 -2.42 17.58
C LEU A 262 -5.56 -1.92 16.79
N ILE A 263 -5.74 -2.41 15.57
CA ILE A 263 -6.86 -2.06 14.70
C ILE A 263 -7.61 -3.30 14.22
N CYS A 264 -8.91 -3.14 13.97
CA CYS A 264 -9.76 -4.20 13.43
C CYS A 264 -9.60 -4.34 11.92
N PHE A 265 -10.05 -5.48 11.36
CA PHE A 265 -9.99 -5.73 9.92
C PHE A 265 -10.71 -4.67 9.07
N PRO A 266 -11.93 -4.18 9.42
CA PRO A 266 -12.56 -3.09 8.68
C PRO A 266 -11.73 -1.81 8.64
N ALA A 267 -11.03 -1.47 9.73
CA ALA A 267 -10.16 -0.30 9.80
C ALA A 267 -8.91 -0.46 8.91
N LEU A 268 -8.27 -1.64 8.94
CA LEU A 268 -7.20 -1.98 8.01
C LEU A 268 -7.66 -1.84 6.57
N LEU A 269 -8.77 -2.50 6.20
CA LEU A 269 -9.32 -2.48 4.86
C LEU A 269 -9.60 -1.05 4.38
N THR A 270 -10.22 -0.22 5.23
CA THR A 270 -10.48 1.18 4.94
C THR A 270 -9.20 1.94 4.63
N GLY A 271 -8.20 1.83 5.49
CA GLY A 271 -6.92 2.49 5.31
C GLY A 271 -6.24 2.06 4.00
N LEU A 272 -6.25 0.76 3.67
CA LEU A 272 -5.68 0.24 2.42
C LEU A 272 -6.48 0.64 1.17
N VAL A 273 -7.78 0.89 1.28
CA VAL A 273 -8.61 1.42 0.18
C VAL A 273 -8.31 2.90 -0.09
N THR A 274 -8.00 3.66 0.96
CA THR A 274 -7.67 5.09 0.83
C THR A 274 -6.20 5.35 0.51
N THR A 275 -5.31 4.35 0.67
CA THR A 275 -3.87 4.49 0.38
C THR A 275 -3.65 4.68 -1.11
N THR A 276 -3.03 5.79 -1.46
CA THR A 276 -2.70 6.17 -2.84
C THR A 276 -1.19 6.28 -3.09
N GLY A 277 -0.38 5.97 -2.09
CA GLY A 277 1.07 6.14 -2.16
C GLY A 277 1.45 7.51 -2.73
N PHE A 278 2.42 7.54 -3.63
CA PHE A 278 2.83 8.77 -4.30
C PHE A 278 1.91 9.21 -5.46
N GLY A 279 0.91 8.41 -5.83
CA GLY A 279 0.02 8.72 -6.95
C GLY A 279 -0.79 10.00 -6.74
N LEU A 280 -1.35 10.21 -5.55
CA LEU A 280 -2.09 11.43 -5.21
C LEU A 280 -1.18 12.65 -5.19
N LEU A 281 0.05 12.52 -4.70
CA LEU A 281 1.05 13.58 -4.72
C LEU A 281 1.42 13.95 -6.16
N THR A 282 1.54 12.96 -7.05
CA THR A 282 1.78 13.18 -8.48
C THR A 282 0.64 13.97 -9.12
N VAL A 283 -0.61 13.61 -8.83
CA VAL A 283 -1.77 14.40 -9.30
C VAL A 283 -1.71 15.83 -8.75
N ALA A 284 -1.44 16.00 -7.46
CA ALA A 284 -1.37 17.32 -6.83
C ALA A 284 -0.26 18.20 -7.40
N THR A 285 0.91 17.62 -7.69
CA THR A 285 2.07 18.39 -8.20
C THR A 285 1.95 18.74 -9.68
N LEU A 286 1.44 17.82 -10.49
CA LEU A 286 1.28 18.02 -11.93
C LEU A 286 0.02 18.82 -12.29
N ASN A 287 -1.03 18.74 -11.48
CA ASN A 287 -2.32 19.40 -11.73
C ASN A 287 -2.46 20.74 -10.98
N LYS A 288 -1.38 21.47 -10.80
CA LYS A 288 -1.33 22.75 -10.02
C LYS A 288 -2.39 23.78 -10.43
N LYS A 289 -2.87 23.75 -11.68
CA LYS A 289 -3.92 24.65 -12.16
C LYS A 289 -5.34 24.26 -11.73
N HIS A 290 -5.52 23.03 -11.26
CA HIS A 290 -6.83 22.46 -10.91
C HIS A 290 -6.81 21.78 -9.53
N ASN A 291 -6.35 22.50 -8.50
CA ASN A 291 -6.30 21.98 -7.12
C ASN A 291 -7.66 21.47 -6.61
N VAL A 292 -8.77 22.05 -7.10
CA VAL A 292 -10.14 21.61 -6.77
C VAL A 292 -10.39 20.17 -7.21
N ASP A 293 -9.84 19.75 -8.33
CA ASP A 293 -9.97 18.40 -8.86
C ASP A 293 -9.25 17.37 -7.97
N THR A 294 -8.01 17.68 -7.57
CA THR A 294 -7.26 16.84 -6.63
C THR A 294 -7.98 16.72 -5.28
N PHE A 295 -8.52 17.83 -4.79
CA PHE A 295 -9.30 17.83 -3.55
C PHE A 295 -10.57 16.97 -3.66
N PHE A 296 -11.28 17.07 -4.80
CA PHE A 296 -12.44 16.23 -5.08
C PHE A 296 -12.11 14.73 -5.10
N ILE A 297 -10.99 14.34 -5.76
CA ILE A 297 -10.49 12.97 -5.79
C ILE A 297 -10.19 12.49 -4.37
N THR A 298 -9.53 13.31 -3.55
CA THR A 298 -9.17 12.98 -2.17
C THR A 298 -10.41 12.74 -1.29
N ILE A 299 -11.40 13.63 -1.38
CA ILE A 299 -12.66 13.48 -0.63
C ILE A 299 -13.41 12.24 -1.08
N LEU A 300 -13.45 11.98 -2.38
CA LEU A 300 -14.15 10.83 -2.91
C LEU A 300 -13.50 9.51 -2.46
N LEU A 301 -12.16 9.45 -2.43
CA LEU A 301 -11.41 8.32 -1.87
C LEU A 301 -11.76 8.10 -0.39
N LEU A 302 -11.81 9.19 0.38
CA LEU A 302 -12.15 9.14 1.79
C LEU A 302 -13.56 8.59 2.01
N ILE A 303 -14.54 9.10 1.25
CA ILE A 303 -15.95 8.66 1.33
C ILE A 303 -16.07 7.17 0.97
N ILE A 304 -15.43 6.74 -0.14
CA ILE A 304 -15.46 5.33 -0.56
C ILE A 304 -14.78 4.44 0.49
N GLY A 305 -13.62 4.84 1.00
CA GLY A 305 -12.92 4.08 2.03
C GLY A 305 -13.76 3.91 3.30
N ILE A 306 -14.34 4.99 3.81
CA ILE A 306 -15.23 4.93 4.99
C ILE A 306 -16.46 4.06 4.71
N ALA A 307 -17.09 4.20 3.55
CA ALA A 307 -18.25 3.39 3.18
C ALA A 307 -17.91 1.89 3.16
N VAL A 308 -16.76 1.52 2.59
CA VAL A 308 -16.26 0.12 2.56
C VAL A 308 -16.00 -0.39 3.97
N GLY A 309 -15.34 0.40 4.82
CA GLY A 309 -15.09 0.02 6.21
C GLY A 309 -16.36 -0.14 7.02
N CYS A 310 -17.33 0.77 6.87
CA CYS A 310 -18.64 0.67 7.52
C CYS A 310 -19.41 -0.58 7.05
N LEU A 311 -19.38 -0.90 5.77
CA LEU A 311 -19.97 -2.13 5.25
C LEU A 311 -19.27 -3.36 5.82
N ALA A 312 -17.93 -3.35 5.90
CA ALA A 312 -17.16 -4.44 6.46
C ALA A 312 -17.40 -4.64 7.97
N CYS A 313 -17.75 -3.59 8.72
CA CYS A 313 -18.16 -3.70 10.12
C CYS A 313 -19.51 -4.43 10.29
N ASN A 314 -20.42 -4.27 9.34
CA ASN A 314 -21.79 -4.80 9.44
C ASN A 314 -21.98 -6.16 8.79
N ILE A 315 -21.10 -6.53 7.86
CA ILE A 315 -21.18 -7.82 7.17
C ILE A 315 -20.13 -8.73 7.82
N PRO A 316 -20.56 -9.84 8.47
CA PRO A 316 -19.62 -10.87 8.89
C PRO A 316 -19.02 -11.45 7.62
N ILE A 317 -17.77 -11.04 7.30
CA ILE A 317 -17.07 -11.57 6.14
C ILE A 317 -16.72 -13.03 6.46
N PRO A 318 -17.46 -14.00 5.91
CA PRO A 318 -17.32 -15.41 6.30
C PRO A 318 -15.92 -15.93 6.02
N MET A 319 -15.18 -15.34 5.10
CA MET A 319 -13.80 -15.71 4.79
C MET A 319 -12.81 -15.45 5.94
N VAL A 320 -13.05 -14.44 6.78
CA VAL A 320 -12.17 -14.15 7.94
C VAL A 320 -12.42 -15.13 9.09
N LYS A 321 -13.62 -15.75 9.16
CA LYS A 321 -13.95 -16.77 10.17
C LYS A 321 -13.60 -18.22 9.78
N ILE A 322 -13.36 -18.49 8.50
CA ILE A 322 -13.02 -19.85 8.02
C ILE A 322 -11.55 -20.17 8.35
N PHE A 323 -10.72 -19.16 8.56
CA PHE A 323 -9.28 -19.28 8.79
C PHE A 323 -8.82 -18.71 10.14
N SER A 324 -9.72 -18.28 11.01
CA SER A 324 -9.45 -17.93 12.40
C SER A 324 -9.83 -19.12 13.30
#